data_d4d6a42a872c4812d14f998b45339375
#
_entry.id   d4d6a42a872c4812d14f998b45339375
#
_cell.length_a   1.000
_cell.length_b   1.000
_cell.length_c   1.000
_cell.angle_alpha   90.00
_cell.angle_beta   90.00
_cell.angle_gamma   90.00
#
_symmetry.space_group_name_H-M   'P 1'
#
loop_
_entity.id
_entity.type
_entity.pdbx_description
1 polymer ?
#
loop_
_entity_poly.entity_id
_entity_poly.type
_entity_poly.pdbx_seq_one_letter_code
_entity_poly.pdbx_strand_id
1 'polypeptide(L)'
;EFYVFTYKVFPDVRLVGAPPSSIGKFGGDTDNWMWPRHTGDFTIFRVYAGENNEPAEYSVDNKPYSPKHFLPISMEGVKKDDYAMIFGYPGSTDRFR
;
A
#
# COMPACT_ATOMS: atom_id res chain seq x y z
N GLU A 1 16.28 -10.82 -24.66
CA GLU A 1 15.39 -11.55 -23.76
C GLU A 1 13.94 -11.08 -23.96
N PHE A 2 12.99 -12.00 -23.89
CA PHE A 2 11.57 -11.70 -24.02
C PHE A 2 10.89 -12.04 -22.70
N TYR A 3 9.98 -11.15 -22.24
CA TYR A 3 9.23 -11.32 -21.02
C TYR A 3 7.74 -11.35 -21.32
N VAL A 4 7.00 -12.24 -20.67
CA VAL A 4 5.54 -12.29 -20.71
C VAL A 4 5.01 -11.90 -19.35
N PHE A 5 4.17 -10.87 -19.31
CA PHE A 5 3.49 -10.43 -18.10
C PHE A 5 2.02 -10.83 -18.14
N THR A 6 1.57 -11.52 -17.13
CA THR A 6 0.16 -11.86 -16.96
C THR A 6 -0.41 -11.05 -15.80
N TYR A 7 -1.49 -10.32 -16.05
CA TYR A 7 -2.15 -9.48 -15.07
C TYR A 7 -3.52 -10.03 -14.69
N LYS A 8 -3.87 -9.93 -13.42
CA LYS A 8 -5.23 -10.09 -12.93
C LYS A 8 -5.69 -8.72 -12.41
N VAL A 9 -6.72 -8.17 -13.04
CA VAL A 9 -7.20 -6.81 -12.74
C VAL A 9 -8.47 -6.91 -11.92
N PHE A 10 -8.51 -6.21 -10.79
CA PHE A 10 -9.68 -6.12 -9.91
C PHE A 10 -10.24 -4.70 -9.99
N PRO A 11 -11.41 -4.48 -10.59
CA PRO A 11 -12.00 -3.15 -10.70
C PRO A 11 -12.65 -2.66 -9.40
N ASP A 12 -13.11 -3.54 -8.51
CA ASP A 12 -13.76 -3.15 -7.25
C ASP A 12 -12.71 -3.01 -6.14
N VAL A 13 -12.16 -1.80 -6.00
CA VAL A 13 -11.21 -1.43 -4.95
C VAL A 13 -11.80 -0.31 -4.11
N ARG A 14 -11.90 -0.51 -2.79
CA ARG A 14 -12.56 0.42 -1.88
C ARG A 14 -11.60 0.99 -0.85
N LEU A 15 -11.75 2.28 -0.56
CA LEU A 15 -11.03 2.95 0.51
C LEU A 15 -11.50 2.41 1.86
N VAL A 16 -10.56 1.92 2.66
CA VAL A 16 -10.80 1.50 4.05
C VAL A 16 -10.57 2.67 4.99
N GLY A 17 -9.47 3.39 4.80
CA GLY A 17 -9.16 4.53 5.61
C GLY A 17 -7.88 5.24 5.20
N ALA A 18 -7.80 6.49 5.59
CA ALA A 18 -6.63 7.34 5.49
C ALA A 18 -6.65 8.33 6.67
N PRO A 19 -5.50 8.79 7.17
CA PRO A 19 -5.48 9.84 8.17
C PRO A 19 -5.98 11.15 7.58
N PRO A 20 -6.51 12.07 8.41
CA PRO A 20 -6.80 13.42 7.95
C PRO A 20 -5.51 14.13 7.51
N SER A 21 -5.63 15.11 6.61
CA SER A 21 -4.48 15.85 6.07
C SER A 21 -3.64 16.56 7.15
N SER A 22 -4.23 16.89 8.29
CA SER A 22 -3.50 17.41 9.45
C SER A 22 -2.49 16.44 10.05
N ILE A 23 -2.65 15.15 9.82
CA ILE A 23 -1.70 14.09 10.22
C ILE A 23 -0.89 13.63 9.01
N GLY A 24 -1.55 13.41 7.86
CA GLY A 24 -0.89 12.94 6.64
C GLY A 24 0.14 13.93 6.08
N LYS A 25 -0.06 15.22 6.33
CA LYS A 25 0.85 16.30 5.94
C LYS A 25 1.31 17.14 7.14
N PHE A 26 1.54 16.50 8.28
CA PHE A 26 2.00 17.19 9.48
C PHE A 26 3.38 17.83 9.26
N GLY A 27 3.52 19.11 9.63
CA GLY A 27 4.74 19.86 9.43
C GLY A 27 4.95 20.40 8.00
N GLY A 28 4.10 20.01 7.04
CA GLY A 28 4.18 20.44 5.65
C GLY A 28 5.53 20.12 5.00
N ASP A 29 5.92 20.94 4.04
CA ASP A 29 7.19 20.76 3.33
C ASP A 29 8.41 21.20 4.18
N THR A 30 8.20 22.11 5.13
CA THR A 30 9.26 22.63 6.00
C THR A 30 9.87 21.54 6.88
N ASP A 31 9.04 20.67 7.45
CA ASP A 31 9.48 19.63 8.38
C ASP A 31 9.60 18.24 7.72
N ASN A 32 9.51 18.16 6.39
CA ASN A 32 9.50 16.90 5.66
C ASN A 32 10.77 16.04 5.91
N TRP A 33 11.91 16.67 6.11
CA TRP A 33 13.21 16.02 6.38
C TRP A 33 13.70 16.15 7.81
N MET A 34 12.88 16.73 8.69
CA MET A 34 13.25 16.96 10.08
C MET A 34 12.95 15.75 10.97
N TRP A 35 13.77 15.56 12.00
CA TRP A 35 13.53 14.59 13.06
C TRP A 35 13.22 15.30 14.38
N PRO A 36 12.34 14.72 15.21
CA PRO A 36 11.55 13.51 15.00
C PRO A 36 10.41 13.74 14.00
N ARG A 37 10.03 12.70 13.25
CA ARG A 37 8.92 12.74 12.29
C ARG A 37 7.62 12.35 12.96
N HIS A 38 6.58 13.16 12.74
CA HIS A 38 5.24 12.95 13.29
C HIS A 38 4.18 12.76 12.20
N THR A 39 4.59 12.73 10.94
CA THR A 39 3.70 12.55 9.80
C THR A 39 3.25 11.10 9.69
N GLY A 40 1.93 10.90 9.55
CA GLY A 40 1.34 9.61 9.24
C GLY A 40 0.65 9.67 7.88
N ASP A 41 1.43 9.52 6.80
CA ASP A 41 0.94 9.55 5.43
C ASP A 41 0.77 8.13 4.90
N PHE A 42 -0.47 7.62 4.97
CA PHE A 42 -0.80 6.29 4.48
C PHE A 42 -2.25 6.22 4.01
N THR A 43 -2.54 5.27 3.15
CA THR A 43 -3.88 4.96 2.69
C THR A 43 -4.07 3.45 2.63
N ILE A 44 -5.21 2.98 3.14
CA ILE A 44 -5.54 1.56 3.15
C ILE A 44 -6.70 1.34 2.18
N PHE A 45 -6.48 0.48 1.20
CA PHE A 45 -7.50 0.00 0.28
C PHE A 45 -7.81 -1.47 0.52
N ARG A 46 -9.01 -1.87 0.17
CA ARG A 46 -9.42 -3.28 0.16
C ARG A 46 -9.92 -3.65 -1.22
N VAL A 47 -9.40 -4.74 -1.74
CA VAL A 47 -9.85 -5.33 -3.01
C VAL A 47 -11.06 -6.21 -2.73
N TYR A 48 -12.11 -6.06 -3.54
CA TYR A 48 -13.31 -6.89 -3.51
C TYR A 48 -13.39 -7.74 -4.76
N ALA A 49 -14.03 -8.89 -4.62
CA ALA A 49 -14.20 -9.87 -5.68
C ALA A 49 -15.65 -10.40 -5.68
N GLY A 50 -16.05 -10.99 -6.77
CA GLY A 50 -17.33 -11.66 -6.88
C GLY A 50 -17.42 -12.92 -6.01
N GLU A 51 -18.55 -13.60 -6.09
CA GLU A 51 -18.90 -14.75 -5.25
C GLU A 51 -17.84 -15.87 -5.30
N ASN A 52 -17.24 -16.10 -6.47
CA ASN A 52 -16.22 -17.13 -6.68
C ASN A 52 -14.77 -16.61 -6.50
N ASN A 53 -14.62 -15.50 -5.80
CA ASN A 53 -13.30 -14.87 -5.58
C ASN A 53 -12.60 -14.42 -6.88
N GLU A 54 -13.38 -14.15 -7.93
CA GLU A 54 -12.89 -13.66 -9.22
C GLU A 54 -13.11 -12.14 -9.36
N PRO A 55 -12.29 -11.47 -10.20
CA PRO A 55 -12.51 -10.06 -10.50
C PRO A 55 -13.94 -9.80 -10.96
N ALA A 56 -14.56 -8.78 -10.39
CA ALA A 56 -15.93 -8.37 -10.71
C ALA A 56 -16.04 -6.85 -10.64
N GLU A 57 -16.94 -6.31 -11.44
CA GLU A 57 -17.34 -4.91 -11.34
C GLU A 57 -17.99 -4.65 -9.96
N TYR A 58 -18.06 -3.37 -9.59
CA TYR A 58 -18.63 -3.00 -8.30
C TYR A 58 -20.02 -3.56 -8.09
N SER A 59 -20.21 -4.25 -6.98
CA SER A 59 -21.52 -4.70 -6.49
C SER A 59 -21.52 -4.67 -4.96
N VAL A 60 -22.68 -4.42 -4.37
CA VAL A 60 -22.86 -4.48 -2.92
C VAL A 60 -22.70 -5.91 -2.38
N ASP A 61 -22.90 -6.91 -3.23
CA ASP A 61 -22.78 -8.33 -2.89
C ASP A 61 -21.34 -8.85 -2.95
N ASN A 62 -20.41 -8.06 -3.53
CA ASN A 62 -19.01 -8.44 -3.59
C ASN A 62 -18.41 -8.60 -2.19
N LYS A 63 -17.54 -9.58 -2.06
CA LYS A 63 -16.85 -9.90 -0.80
C LYS A 63 -15.40 -9.48 -0.89
N PRO A 64 -14.72 -9.22 0.25
CA PRO A 64 -13.29 -9.00 0.26
C PRO A 64 -12.56 -10.14 -0.45
N TYR A 65 -11.66 -9.80 -1.35
CA TYR A 65 -10.83 -10.78 -2.06
C TYR A 65 -10.01 -11.61 -1.07
N SER A 66 -10.06 -12.92 -1.25
CA SER A 66 -9.27 -13.87 -0.45
C SER A 66 -8.05 -14.31 -1.26
N PRO A 67 -6.85 -13.76 -1.00
CA PRO A 67 -5.63 -14.15 -1.70
C PRO A 67 -5.16 -15.54 -1.26
N LYS A 68 -4.48 -16.25 -2.15
CA LYS A 68 -3.85 -17.55 -1.82
C LYS A 68 -2.75 -17.40 -0.78
N HIS A 69 -2.11 -16.25 -0.74
CA HIS A 69 -1.07 -15.92 0.21
C HIS A 69 -1.13 -14.43 0.53
N PHE A 70 -0.76 -14.08 1.75
CA PHE A 70 -0.61 -12.69 2.21
C PHE A 70 0.57 -12.60 3.16
N LEU A 71 1.13 -11.40 3.29
CA LEU A 71 2.21 -11.13 4.24
C LEU A 71 1.62 -10.93 5.63
N PRO A 72 2.04 -11.69 6.64
CA PRO A 72 1.60 -11.48 8.01
C PRO A 72 2.19 -10.17 8.56
N ILE A 73 1.43 -9.54 9.45
CA ILE A 73 1.91 -8.35 10.17
C ILE A 73 2.67 -8.81 11.42
N SER A 74 3.95 -8.46 11.49
CA SER A 74 4.74 -8.69 12.70
C SER A 74 4.43 -7.63 13.74
N MET A 75 4.16 -8.05 14.96
CA MET A 75 3.99 -7.17 16.12
C MET A 75 5.29 -6.98 16.92
N GLU A 76 6.39 -7.60 16.49
CA GLU A 76 7.68 -7.47 17.16
C GLU A 76 8.39 -6.14 16.85
N GLY A 77 7.95 -5.46 15.78
CA GLY A 77 8.57 -4.24 15.28
C GLY A 77 9.91 -4.52 14.59
N VAL A 78 10.73 -3.47 14.49
CA VAL A 78 12.06 -3.52 13.88
C VAL A 78 13.10 -2.92 14.84
N LYS A 79 14.32 -3.42 14.76
CA LYS A 79 15.46 -2.92 15.54
C LYS A 79 16.51 -2.34 14.60
N LYS A 80 17.45 -1.60 15.16
CA LYS A 80 18.61 -1.14 14.40
C LYS A 80 19.36 -2.34 13.81
N ASP A 81 19.73 -2.23 12.55
CA ASP A 81 20.45 -3.22 11.76
C ASP A 81 19.61 -4.43 11.29
N ASP A 82 18.31 -4.44 11.55
CA ASP A 82 17.40 -5.40 10.93
C ASP A 82 17.26 -5.14 9.42
N TYR A 83 17.08 -6.21 8.65
CA TYR A 83 16.77 -6.09 7.24
C TYR A 83 15.37 -5.49 7.04
N ALA A 84 15.27 -4.48 6.19
CA ALA A 84 14.01 -3.86 5.81
C ALA A 84 13.90 -3.70 4.29
N MET A 85 12.72 -3.89 3.74
CA MET A 85 12.45 -3.75 2.31
C MET A 85 11.08 -3.10 2.11
N ILE A 86 11.00 -2.27 1.08
CA ILE A 86 9.75 -1.60 0.67
C ILE A 86 9.39 -2.10 -0.72
N PHE A 87 8.12 -2.46 -0.92
CA PHE A 87 7.54 -2.71 -2.24
C PHE A 87 6.78 -1.49 -2.72
N GLY A 88 6.92 -1.15 -3.99
CA GLY A 88 6.18 -0.05 -4.60
C GLY A 88 6.77 0.40 -5.92
N TYR A 89 6.16 1.43 -6.48
CA TYR A 89 6.62 2.10 -7.69
C TYR A 89 7.20 3.46 -7.30
N PRO A 90 8.53 3.63 -7.29
CA PRO A 90 9.12 4.94 -7.01
C PRO A 90 8.79 5.91 -8.14
N GLY A 91 8.50 7.16 -7.80
CA GLY A 91 8.25 8.22 -8.76
C GLY A 91 9.51 8.58 -9.55
N SER A 92 10.62 8.78 -8.85
CA SER A 92 11.94 9.00 -9.43
C SER A 92 13.03 8.44 -8.51
N THR A 93 14.16 8.12 -9.09
CA THR A 93 15.36 7.75 -8.34
C THR A 93 16.55 8.46 -8.94
N ASP A 94 17.12 9.40 -8.21
CA ASP A 94 18.34 10.08 -8.57
C ASP A 94 19.54 9.37 -7.94
N ARG A 95 20.51 9.01 -8.77
CA ARG A 95 21.75 8.40 -8.31
C ARG A 95 22.88 9.40 -8.49
N PHE A 96 23.65 9.58 -7.47
CA PHE A 96 24.90 10.34 -7.55
C PHE A 96 25.89 9.53 -8.41
N ARG A 97 26.43 10.18 -9.46
CA ARG A 97 27.45 9.63 -10.35
C ARG A 97 28.75 10.39 -10.19
#